data_c967f2225b5defc9fecabd6eea52ab08
#
_entry.id   c967f2225b5defc9fecabd6eea52ab08
#
_cell.length_a   1.000
_cell.length_b   1.000
_cell.length_c   1.000
_cell.angle_alpha   90.00
_cell.angle_beta   90.00
_cell.angle_gamma   90.00
#
_symmetry.space_group_name_H-M   'P 1'
#
loop_
_entity.id
_entity.type
_entity.pdbx_description
1 polymer ?
#
loop_
_entity_poly.entity_id
_entity_poly.type
_entity_poly.pdbx_seq_one_letter_code
_entity_poly.pdbx_strand_id
1 'polypeptide(L)'
;ARRAAVEAPAINASGSTVEEKVENLIRGTVRKVSPNATVNVTQQSYFDFSNIGNPEKLMTDHNSNGQFDAADGDCWEDANGNGQFDTDAGKTGQGGAEDVVHYVADVSAPRLFPLHAFIPTINPTIEFELQAAVRNQPFGQQANAAVICA
;
A
#
# COMPACT_ATOMS: atom_id res chain seq x y z
N ALA A 1 -6.97 -10.75 -4.01
CA ALA A 1 -5.87 -10.17 -3.25
C ALA A 1 -5.78 -10.78 -1.84
N ARG A 2 -6.80 -10.61 -1.01
CA ARG A 2 -6.82 -11.14 0.38
C ARG A 2 -6.56 -12.65 0.44
N ARG A 3 -7.18 -13.43 -0.45
CA ARG A 3 -6.97 -14.88 -0.52
C ARG A 3 -5.52 -15.22 -0.84
N ALA A 4 -4.90 -14.52 -1.81
CA ALA A 4 -3.51 -14.77 -2.16
C ALA A 4 -2.54 -14.39 -1.04
N ALA A 5 -2.79 -13.29 -0.33
CA ALA A 5 -1.96 -12.87 0.80
C ALA A 5 -2.02 -13.83 1.99
N VAL A 6 -3.19 -14.45 2.23
CA VAL A 6 -3.37 -15.44 3.33
C VAL A 6 -2.85 -16.82 2.94
N GLU A 7 -3.03 -17.22 1.66
CA GLU A 7 -2.64 -18.56 1.19
C GLU A 7 -1.16 -18.67 0.79
N ALA A 8 -0.44 -17.55 0.74
CA ALA A 8 0.97 -17.52 0.33
C ALA A 8 1.92 -17.19 1.49
N PRO A 9 2.03 -18.03 2.51
CA PRO A 9 3.09 -17.87 3.46
C PRO A 9 4.40 -18.29 2.81
N ALA A 10 5.32 -17.35 2.76
CA ALA A 10 6.71 -17.55 2.37
C ALA A 10 7.01 -17.97 0.92
N ILE A 11 8.15 -17.54 0.50
CA ILE A 11 8.88 -17.78 -0.74
C ILE A 11 8.60 -19.18 -1.31
N ASN A 12 8.03 -19.20 -2.51
CA ASN A 12 7.83 -20.46 -3.21
C ASN A 12 9.03 -20.84 -4.07
N ALA A 13 9.20 -22.14 -4.24
CA ALA A 13 10.22 -22.77 -5.07
C ALA A 13 10.23 -22.35 -6.55
N SER A 14 9.30 -21.51 -7.00
CA SER A 14 9.24 -20.97 -8.38
C SER A 14 9.85 -19.57 -8.54
N GLY A 15 10.47 -19.00 -7.50
CA GLY A 15 11.16 -17.71 -7.57
C GLY A 15 10.26 -16.47 -7.65
N SER A 16 8.93 -16.60 -7.72
CA SER A 16 8.03 -15.45 -7.66
C SER A 16 7.77 -15.03 -6.22
N THR A 17 7.85 -13.73 -5.96
CA THR A 17 7.53 -13.16 -4.66
C THR A 17 6.03 -13.27 -4.37
N VAL A 18 5.64 -13.18 -3.10
CA VAL A 18 4.21 -13.12 -2.72
C VAL A 18 3.53 -11.94 -3.38
N GLU A 19 4.24 -10.82 -3.50
CA GLU A 19 3.87 -9.60 -4.18
C GLU A 19 3.44 -9.88 -5.63
N GLU A 20 4.32 -10.49 -6.43
CA GLU A 20 4.02 -10.85 -7.81
C GLU A 20 2.81 -11.77 -7.95
N LYS A 21 2.60 -12.65 -6.98
CA LYS A 21 1.43 -13.55 -6.99
C LYS A 21 0.13 -12.83 -6.73
N VAL A 22 0.14 -11.92 -5.75
CA VAL A 22 -1.03 -11.08 -5.43
C VAL A 22 -1.37 -10.21 -6.62
N GLU A 23 -0.36 -9.57 -7.22
CA GLU A 23 -0.52 -8.72 -8.40
C GLU A 23 -1.10 -9.52 -9.59
N ASN A 24 -0.53 -10.68 -9.88
CA ASN A 24 -1.00 -11.54 -10.96
C ASN A 24 -2.42 -12.06 -10.73
N LEU A 25 -2.79 -12.35 -9.48
CA LEU A 25 -4.15 -12.76 -9.13
C LEU A 25 -5.15 -11.61 -9.38
N ILE A 26 -4.82 -10.40 -8.95
CA ILE A 26 -5.67 -9.22 -9.17
C ILE A 26 -5.83 -8.96 -10.65
N ARG A 27 -4.72 -8.88 -11.40
CA ARG A 27 -4.73 -8.69 -12.86
C ARG A 27 -5.51 -9.77 -13.58
N GLY A 28 -5.29 -11.03 -13.24
CA GLY A 28 -5.99 -12.15 -13.84
C GLY A 28 -7.49 -12.12 -13.57
N THR A 29 -7.91 -11.68 -12.39
CA THR A 29 -9.31 -11.57 -12.03
C THR A 29 -10.00 -10.44 -12.78
N VAL A 30 -9.38 -9.27 -12.86
CA VAL A 30 -9.91 -8.10 -13.58
C VAL A 30 -10.03 -8.41 -15.09
N ARG A 31 -9.00 -9.03 -15.68
CA ARG A 31 -8.97 -9.35 -17.11
C ARG A 31 -10.00 -10.39 -17.54
N LYS A 32 -10.50 -11.20 -16.62
CA LYS A 32 -11.63 -12.10 -16.92
C LYS A 32 -12.93 -11.34 -17.23
N VAL A 33 -13.10 -10.17 -16.62
CA VAL A 33 -14.28 -9.31 -16.81
C VAL A 33 -14.03 -8.29 -17.91
N SER A 34 -12.83 -7.70 -17.94
CA SER A 34 -12.42 -6.72 -18.93
C SER A 34 -11.03 -7.07 -19.48
N PRO A 35 -10.94 -7.80 -20.60
CA PRO A 35 -9.65 -8.27 -21.15
C PRO A 35 -8.67 -7.14 -21.50
N ASN A 36 -9.21 -5.97 -21.85
CA ASN A 36 -8.42 -4.78 -22.23
C ASN A 36 -8.19 -3.81 -21.07
N ALA A 37 -8.50 -4.20 -19.83
CA ALA A 37 -8.23 -3.38 -18.67
C ALA A 37 -6.73 -3.30 -18.38
N THR A 38 -6.29 -2.09 -18.05
CA THR A 38 -4.98 -1.84 -17.43
C THR A 38 -5.16 -1.89 -15.92
N VAL A 39 -4.30 -2.64 -15.26
CA VAL A 39 -4.30 -2.77 -13.79
C VAL A 39 -2.90 -2.46 -13.28
N ASN A 40 -2.81 -1.45 -12.44
CA ASN A 40 -1.61 -1.13 -11.69
C ASN A 40 -1.84 -1.47 -10.21
N VAL A 41 -0.95 -2.24 -9.62
CA VAL A 41 -1.07 -2.65 -8.21
C VAL A 41 0.12 -2.08 -7.47
N THR A 42 -0.14 -1.33 -6.41
CA THR A 42 0.87 -0.87 -5.46
C THR A 42 0.65 -1.54 -4.12
N GLN A 43 1.72 -1.71 -3.38
CA GLN A 43 1.73 -2.42 -2.12
C GLN A 43 2.65 -1.71 -1.14
N GLN A 44 2.12 -1.42 0.03
CA GLN A 44 2.85 -0.82 1.14
C GLN A 44 2.56 -1.60 2.43
N SER A 45 3.54 -1.73 3.28
CA SER A 45 3.39 -2.31 4.61
C SER A 45 3.46 -1.23 5.68
N TYR A 46 2.63 -1.39 6.70
CA TYR A 46 2.50 -0.47 7.83
C TYR A 46 2.59 -1.27 9.14
N PHE A 47 3.04 -0.62 10.19
CA PHE A 47 3.08 -1.24 11.52
C PHE A 47 1.68 -1.61 12.02
N ASP A 48 0.69 -0.73 11.79
CA ASP A 48 -0.70 -0.92 12.22
C ASP A 48 -1.67 -0.37 11.18
N PHE A 49 -2.95 -0.78 11.25
CA PHE A 49 -4.02 -0.26 10.40
C PHE A 49 -4.20 1.25 10.52
N SER A 50 -3.93 1.82 11.70
CA SER A 50 -4.03 3.25 11.94
C SER A 50 -2.94 4.08 11.24
N ASN A 51 -1.86 3.45 10.81
CA ASN A 51 -0.77 4.12 10.10
C ASN A 51 -1.04 4.26 8.60
N ILE A 52 -2.03 3.57 8.05
CA ILE A 52 -2.31 3.60 6.60
C ILE A 52 -2.67 5.02 6.16
N GLY A 53 -1.83 5.60 5.27
CA GLY A 53 -2.03 6.95 4.75
C GLY A 53 -1.84 8.07 5.80
N ASN A 54 -1.24 7.75 6.94
CA ASN A 54 -0.94 8.72 7.99
C ASN A 54 0.57 8.94 8.11
N PRO A 55 0.98 10.12 8.56
CA PRO A 55 2.40 10.42 8.80
C PRO A 55 2.98 9.53 9.89
N GLU A 56 4.30 9.46 9.90
CA GLU A 56 5.05 8.87 11.00
C GLU A 56 4.73 9.58 12.31
N LYS A 57 4.78 8.82 13.40
CA LYS A 57 4.33 9.30 14.70
C LYS A 57 5.36 10.25 15.31
N LEU A 58 4.94 11.49 15.56
CA LEU A 58 5.70 12.46 16.30
C LEU A 58 5.79 12.01 17.76
N MET A 59 7.03 11.83 18.26
CA MET A 59 7.31 11.36 19.62
C MET A 59 7.67 12.51 20.57
N THR A 60 8.34 13.52 20.05
CA THR A 60 8.66 14.76 20.79
C THR A 60 8.42 15.94 19.87
N ASP A 61 7.62 16.84 20.31
CA ASP A 61 7.27 18.11 19.65
C ASP A 61 7.69 19.23 20.58
N HIS A 62 8.83 19.86 20.27
CA HIS A 62 9.45 20.83 21.17
C HIS A 62 8.70 22.16 21.25
N ASN A 63 8.05 22.56 20.17
CA ASN A 63 7.27 23.81 20.14
C ASN A 63 5.76 23.58 20.35
N SER A 64 5.31 22.32 20.44
CA SER A 64 3.92 21.90 20.67
C SER A 64 2.95 22.41 19.60
N ASN A 65 3.40 22.45 18.33
CA ASN A 65 2.56 22.88 17.20
C ASN A 65 1.81 21.70 16.51
N GLY A 66 2.12 20.46 16.89
CA GLY A 66 1.52 19.26 16.33
C GLY A 66 2.03 18.86 14.95
N GLN A 67 3.13 19.46 14.50
CA GLN A 67 3.79 19.17 13.23
C GLN A 67 5.26 18.85 13.45
N PHE A 68 5.83 18.03 12.59
CA PHE A 68 7.26 17.75 12.62
C PHE A 68 8.04 18.98 12.11
N ASP A 69 9.00 19.43 12.88
CA ASP A 69 9.92 20.51 12.53
C ASP A 69 11.37 20.12 12.88
N ALA A 70 12.15 19.87 11.84
CA ALA A 70 13.55 19.52 12.00
C ALA A 70 14.38 20.64 12.66
N ALA A 71 13.99 21.91 12.46
CA ALA A 71 14.72 23.05 13.04
C ALA A 71 14.56 23.14 14.56
N ASP A 72 13.48 22.61 15.11
CA ASP A 72 13.20 22.58 16.53
C ASP A 72 13.76 21.31 17.22
N GLY A 73 14.33 20.38 16.44
CA GLY A 73 14.90 19.14 16.95
C GLY A 73 13.84 18.11 17.34
N ASP A 74 12.71 18.09 16.65
CA ASP A 74 11.64 17.14 16.92
C ASP A 74 12.06 15.70 16.68
N CYS A 75 11.43 14.78 17.40
CA CYS A 75 11.71 13.36 17.29
C CYS A 75 10.47 12.61 16.80
N TRP A 76 10.70 11.61 15.94
CA TRP A 76 9.61 10.77 15.37
C TRP A 76 9.97 9.29 15.44
N GLU A 77 8.96 8.46 15.26
CA GLU A 77 9.08 7.03 15.12
C GLU A 77 9.28 6.68 13.63
N ASP A 78 10.53 6.36 13.23
CA ASP A 78 10.88 5.98 11.86
C ASP A 78 10.31 4.58 11.54
N ALA A 79 9.07 4.55 11.10
CA ALA A 79 8.31 3.31 10.90
C ALA A 79 8.78 2.53 9.66
N ASN A 80 9.25 3.23 8.63
CA ASN A 80 9.70 2.61 7.40
C ASN A 80 11.22 2.33 7.36
N GLY A 81 11.98 2.88 8.31
CA GLY A 81 13.42 2.63 8.50
C GLY A 81 14.30 3.37 7.50
N ASN A 82 13.86 4.51 6.97
CA ASN A 82 14.62 5.29 5.99
C ASN A 82 15.42 6.46 6.60
N GLY A 83 15.21 6.79 7.87
CA GLY A 83 15.89 7.86 8.59
C GLY A 83 15.40 9.27 8.28
N GLN A 84 14.24 9.41 7.67
CA GLN A 84 13.60 10.69 7.36
C GLN A 84 12.17 10.68 7.89
N PHE A 85 11.65 11.84 8.25
CA PHE A 85 10.25 11.95 8.60
C PHE A 85 9.38 11.92 7.34
N ASP A 86 8.44 10.99 7.29
CA ASP A 86 7.52 10.83 6.17
C ASP A 86 6.08 11.17 6.54
N THR A 87 5.39 11.80 5.59
CA THR A 87 3.95 12.08 5.71
C THR A 87 3.07 10.85 5.44
N ASP A 88 3.68 9.74 5.04
CA ASP A 88 3.09 8.41 4.94
C ASP A 88 4.08 7.41 5.53
N ALA A 89 3.73 6.79 6.64
CA ALA A 89 4.54 5.83 7.38
C ALA A 89 4.75 4.49 6.65
N GLY A 90 4.26 4.36 5.41
CA GLY A 90 4.30 3.15 4.62
C GLY A 90 5.69 2.80 4.09
N LYS A 91 6.03 1.52 4.17
CA LYS A 91 7.21 0.93 3.56
C LYS A 91 6.82 0.12 2.34
N THR A 92 7.51 0.29 1.23
CA THR A 92 7.27 -0.51 0.02
C THR A 92 7.50 -1.99 0.30
N GLY A 93 6.56 -2.83 -0.14
CA GLY A 93 6.65 -4.29 -0.04
C GLY A 93 5.73 -4.89 1.02
N GLN A 94 5.97 -6.18 1.31
CA GLN A 94 5.08 -7.00 2.13
C GLN A 94 5.30 -6.86 3.65
N GLY A 95 6.32 -6.12 4.06
CA GLY A 95 6.65 -6.00 5.49
C GLY A 95 7.06 -7.31 6.15
N GLY A 96 7.04 -7.30 7.47
CA GLY A 96 7.41 -8.40 8.35
C GLY A 96 6.21 -9.10 9.00
N ALA A 97 6.51 -9.80 10.09
CA ALA A 97 5.51 -10.43 10.93
C ALA A 97 4.59 -9.38 11.56
N GLU A 98 3.29 -9.63 11.56
CA GLU A 98 2.25 -8.76 12.12
C GLU A 98 2.06 -7.40 11.41
N ASP A 99 2.91 -7.03 10.45
CA ASP A 99 2.70 -5.82 9.66
C ASP A 99 1.39 -5.89 8.87
N VAL A 100 0.81 -4.74 8.65
CA VAL A 100 -0.39 -4.59 7.81
C VAL A 100 0.03 -4.26 6.39
N VAL A 101 -0.34 -5.09 5.45
CA VAL A 101 -0.08 -4.85 4.03
C VAL A 101 -1.30 -4.21 3.40
N HIS A 102 -1.11 -3.03 2.85
CA HIS A 102 -2.12 -2.28 2.12
C HIS A 102 -1.87 -2.40 0.62
N TYR A 103 -2.85 -2.90 -0.09
CA TYR A 103 -2.85 -3.04 -1.55
C TYR A 103 -3.78 -2.00 -2.14
N VAL A 104 -3.29 -1.28 -3.13
CA VAL A 104 -4.08 -0.37 -3.96
C VAL A 104 -3.99 -0.86 -5.39
N ALA A 105 -5.14 -1.06 -6.04
CA ALA A 105 -5.21 -1.47 -7.43
C ALA A 105 -5.98 -0.43 -8.23
N ASP A 106 -5.25 0.31 -9.06
CA ASP A 106 -5.81 1.25 -10.03
C ASP A 106 -6.20 0.49 -11.29
N VAL A 107 -7.46 0.56 -11.63
CA VAL A 107 -8.02 -0.13 -12.80
C VAL A 107 -8.57 0.89 -13.77
N SER A 108 -8.06 0.85 -15.00
CA SER A 108 -8.61 1.59 -16.14
C SER A 108 -9.11 0.60 -17.18
N ALA A 109 -10.38 0.68 -17.52
CA ALA A 109 -11.02 -0.23 -18.46
C ALA A 109 -11.81 0.53 -19.52
N PRO A 110 -11.77 0.10 -20.80
CA PRO A 110 -12.62 0.68 -21.83
C PRO A 110 -14.08 0.40 -21.52
N ARG A 111 -14.94 1.38 -21.78
CA ARG A 111 -16.39 1.17 -21.64
C ARG A 111 -16.88 0.13 -22.63
N LEU A 112 -17.73 -0.79 -22.16
CA LEU A 112 -18.35 -1.81 -23.00
C LEU A 112 -19.24 -1.22 -24.11
N PHE A 113 -19.88 -0.08 -23.81
CA PHE A 113 -20.70 0.64 -24.78
C PHE A 113 -20.01 1.96 -25.16
N PRO A 114 -19.85 2.27 -26.46
CA PRO A 114 -19.14 3.44 -26.92
C PRO A 114 -20.00 4.72 -26.80
N LEU A 115 -20.48 5.02 -25.60
CA LEU A 115 -21.34 6.18 -25.32
C LEU A 115 -20.68 7.49 -25.70
N HIS A 116 -19.34 7.57 -25.65
CA HIS A 116 -18.56 8.74 -26.05
C HIS A 116 -18.74 9.10 -27.53
N ALA A 117 -19.13 8.13 -28.39
CA ALA A 117 -19.43 8.38 -29.79
C ALA A 117 -20.73 9.21 -29.99
N PHE A 118 -21.64 9.13 -29.01
CA PHE A 118 -22.93 9.86 -29.05
C PHE A 118 -22.92 11.08 -28.12
N ILE A 119 -22.16 11.01 -27.05
CA ILE A 119 -22.05 12.07 -26.03
C ILE A 119 -20.56 12.35 -25.81
N PRO A 120 -20.00 13.38 -26.49
CA PRO A 120 -18.56 13.66 -26.47
C PRO A 120 -17.96 13.97 -25.09
N THR A 121 -18.81 14.33 -24.11
CA THR A 121 -18.38 14.63 -22.72
C THR A 121 -18.13 13.39 -21.88
N ILE A 122 -18.50 12.21 -22.37
CA ILE A 122 -18.27 10.96 -21.64
C ILE A 122 -16.87 10.44 -21.92
N ASN A 123 -16.10 10.19 -20.87
CA ASN A 123 -14.79 9.55 -20.97
C ASN A 123 -14.94 8.14 -21.59
N PRO A 124 -14.14 7.74 -22.60
CA PRO A 124 -14.17 6.41 -23.20
C PRO A 124 -13.72 5.30 -22.26
N THR A 125 -13.05 5.63 -21.18
CA THR A 125 -12.60 4.69 -20.15
C THR A 125 -13.36 4.89 -18.85
N ILE A 126 -13.41 3.83 -18.06
CA ILE A 126 -13.83 3.85 -16.65
C ILE A 126 -12.58 3.65 -15.81
N GLU A 127 -12.38 4.50 -14.82
CA GLU A 127 -11.29 4.39 -13.87
C GLU A 127 -11.87 4.18 -12.48
N PHE A 128 -11.29 3.25 -11.74
CA PHE A 128 -11.66 3.02 -10.35
C PHE A 128 -10.48 2.44 -9.58
N GLU A 129 -10.47 2.71 -8.31
CA GLU A 129 -9.46 2.24 -7.37
C GLU A 129 -10.09 1.19 -6.44
N LEU A 130 -9.35 0.14 -6.18
CA LEU A 130 -9.70 -0.90 -5.21
C LEU A 130 -8.62 -0.94 -4.14
N GLN A 131 -9.02 -0.91 -2.89
CA GLN A 131 -8.12 -0.99 -1.75
C GLN A 131 -8.41 -2.22 -0.90
N ALA A 132 -7.37 -2.82 -0.37
CA ALA A 132 -7.47 -3.93 0.59
C ALA A 132 -6.29 -3.88 1.57
N ALA A 133 -6.57 -4.07 2.85
CA ALA A 133 -5.55 -4.18 3.87
C ALA A 133 -5.64 -5.55 4.57
N VAL A 134 -4.49 -6.18 4.79
CA VAL A 134 -4.39 -7.50 5.40
C VAL A 134 -3.24 -7.50 6.39
N ARG A 135 -3.47 -7.97 7.61
CA ARG A 135 -2.39 -8.18 8.58
C ARG A 135 -1.66 -9.50 8.28
N ASN A 136 -0.34 -9.45 8.25
CA ASN A 136 0.50 -10.64 8.13
C ASN A 136 0.34 -11.53 9.37
N GLN A 137 0.54 -12.83 9.18
CA GLN A 137 0.52 -13.74 10.31
C GLN A 137 1.76 -13.57 11.20
N PRO A 138 1.64 -13.79 12.52
CA PRO A 138 2.76 -13.72 13.43
C PRO A 138 3.67 -14.95 13.23
N PHE A 139 4.68 -14.84 12.39
CA PHE A 139 5.74 -15.85 12.23
C PHE A 139 7.04 -15.44 12.93
N GLY A 140 7.03 -14.31 13.62
CA GLY A 140 8.12 -13.73 14.39
C GLY A 140 7.59 -12.58 15.24
N GLN A 141 8.49 -11.81 15.81
CA GLN A 141 8.13 -10.54 16.47
C GLN A 141 8.12 -9.43 15.43
N GLN A 142 7.14 -8.52 15.52
CA GLN A 142 7.15 -7.29 14.74
C GLN A 142 8.36 -6.44 15.13
N ALA A 143 9.08 -5.95 14.16
CA ALA A 143 10.21 -5.05 14.42
C ALA A 143 9.69 -3.71 14.97
N ASN A 144 10.22 -3.26 16.10
CA ASN A 144 9.91 -1.93 16.60
C ASN A 144 10.61 -0.88 15.73
N ALA A 145 9.91 0.18 15.43
CA ALA A 145 10.49 1.34 14.76
C ALA A 145 11.47 2.06 15.69
N ALA A 146 12.51 2.63 15.11
CA ALA A 146 13.48 3.44 15.86
C ALA A 146 12.90 4.84 16.08
N VAL A 147 13.20 5.45 17.23
CA VAL A 147 12.94 6.86 17.46
C VAL A 147 14.16 7.66 17.03
N ILE A 148 13.97 8.59 16.12
CA ILE A 148 15.02 9.46 15.56
C ILE A 148 14.67 10.91 15.87
N CYS A 149 15.69 11.74 16.09
CA CYS A 149 15.53 13.19 16.28
C CYS A 149 16.33 13.94 15.19
N ALA A 150 15.78 15.06 14.75
CA ALA A 150 16.38 15.92 13.74
C ALA A 150 17.49 16.83 14.34
#